data_1d6d101933a28556b8d697ff9fabf702
#
_entry.id   1d6d101933a28556b8d697ff9fabf702
#
_cell.length_a   1.000
_cell.length_b   1.000
_cell.length_c   1.000
_cell.angle_alpha   90.00
_cell.angle_beta   90.00
_cell.angle_gamma   90.00
#
_symmetry.space_group_name_H-M   'P 1'
#
loop_
_entity.id
_entity.type
_entity.pdbx_description
1 polymer ?
#
loop_
_entity_poly.entity_id
_entity_poly.type
_entity_poly.pdbx_seq_one_letter_code
_entity_poly.pdbx_strand_id
1 'polypeptide(L)'
;MTEEKNPVVIMETSMGTVKIELFKDKAPISVRNFLSYVKDGYYDGTIFHRVIKTFMVQGGGMDENLQPKKTKFAIKNEATNGLKNLRGTLAMARTSVVDSATSQFFVNVVDNAFLDHAGKTPDRFGYAVFAQVIEGMDVVDAIREVKTGNKGGHQDVPVEPVFINSIKLVE
;
A
#
# COMPACT_ATOMS: atom_id res chain seq x y z
N MET A 1 -9.35 -31.26 6.40
CA MET A 1 -9.12 -29.86 6.81
C MET A 1 -9.03 -28.98 5.59
N THR A 2 -9.90 -28.03 5.48
CA THR A 2 -9.81 -27.03 4.43
C THR A 2 -8.83 -25.95 4.88
N GLU A 3 -7.79 -25.73 4.09
CA GLU A 3 -6.92 -24.59 4.31
C GLU A 3 -7.72 -23.30 4.13
N GLU A 4 -7.62 -22.41 5.09
CA GLU A 4 -8.19 -21.07 4.93
C GLU A 4 -7.40 -20.32 3.87
N LYS A 5 -8.10 -19.95 2.81
CA LYS A 5 -7.49 -19.14 1.75
C LYS A 5 -7.21 -17.72 2.23
N ASN A 6 -6.15 -17.15 1.74
CA ASN A 6 -5.88 -15.73 1.96
C ASN A 6 -7.02 -14.87 1.40
N PRO A 7 -7.44 -13.82 2.12
CA PRO A 7 -8.43 -12.89 1.58
C PRO A 7 -7.91 -12.22 0.30
N VAL A 8 -8.84 -11.92 -0.59
CA VAL A 8 -8.54 -11.20 -1.84
C VAL A 8 -9.41 -9.97 -1.89
N VAL A 9 -8.81 -8.84 -2.27
CA VAL A 9 -9.55 -7.60 -2.51
C VAL A 9 -9.41 -7.17 -3.96
N ILE A 10 -10.41 -6.42 -4.44
CA ILE A 10 -10.37 -5.79 -5.75
C ILE A 10 -10.28 -4.30 -5.53
N MET A 11 -9.21 -3.69 -6.03
CA MET A 11 -9.00 -2.25 -6.02
C MET A 11 -9.35 -1.70 -7.40
N GLU A 12 -10.41 -0.89 -7.43
CA GLU A 12 -10.80 -0.17 -8.63
C GLU A 12 -10.11 1.19 -8.62
N THR A 13 -9.30 1.47 -9.63
CA THR A 13 -8.62 2.76 -9.76
C THR A 13 -9.10 3.49 -11.00
N SER A 14 -8.82 4.78 -11.08
CA SER A 14 -9.12 5.57 -12.27
C SER A 14 -8.36 5.09 -13.52
N MET A 15 -7.36 4.22 -13.34
CA MET A 15 -6.56 3.67 -14.44
C MET A 15 -6.82 2.18 -14.69
N GLY A 16 -7.68 1.55 -13.92
CA GLY A 16 -8.05 0.15 -14.10
C GLY A 16 -8.16 -0.62 -12.79
N THR A 17 -8.36 -1.92 -12.90
CA THR A 17 -8.64 -2.82 -11.79
C THR A 17 -7.39 -3.60 -11.41
N VAL A 18 -7.15 -3.70 -10.09
CA VAL A 18 -6.04 -4.46 -9.51
C VAL A 18 -6.60 -5.46 -8.50
N LYS A 19 -6.22 -6.72 -8.64
CA LYS A 19 -6.64 -7.77 -7.70
C LYS A 19 -5.46 -8.12 -6.80
N ILE A 20 -5.72 -8.16 -5.49
CA ILE A 20 -4.67 -8.22 -4.46
C ILE A 20 -4.98 -9.33 -3.48
N GLU A 21 -4.00 -10.20 -3.24
CA GLU A 21 -4.07 -11.25 -2.22
C GLU A 21 -3.40 -10.76 -0.93
N LEU A 22 -4.09 -10.93 0.19
CA LEU A 22 -3.62 -10.48 1.50
C LEU A 22 -3.03 -11.66 2.29
N PHE A 23 -1.80 -11.50 2.80
CA PHE A 23 -1.07 -12.57 3.50
C PHE A 23 -1.45 -12.62 4.98
N LYS A 24 -2.64 -13.11 5.30
CA LYS A 24 -3.16 -13.05 6.69
C LYS A 24 -2.35 -13.88 7.68
N ASP A 25 -1.68 -14.94 7.24
CA ASP A 25 -0.88 -15.78 8.13
C ASP A 25 0.47 -15.13 8.47
N LYS A 26 1.07 -14.45 7.50
CA LYS A 26 2.38 -13.80 7.66
C LYS A 26 2.28 -12.37 8.21
N ALA A 27 1.17 -11.70 7.96
CA ALA A 27 0.95 -10.31 8.37
C ALA A 27 -0.46 -10.12 8.93
N PRO A 28 -0.82 -10.86 10.02
CA PRO A 28 -2.20 -10.84 10.53
C PRO A 28 -2.66 -9.47 10.99
N ILE A 29 -1.78 -8.70 11.62
CA ILE A 29 -2.12 -7.37 12.15
C ILE A 29 -2.32 -6.39 10.99
N SER A 30 -1.39 -6.38 10.04
CA SER A 30 -1.45 -5.50 8.88
C SER A 30 -2.67 -5.80 8.01
N VAL A 31 -2.98 -7.07 7.78
CA VAL A 31 -4.14 -7.50 7.00
C VAL A 31 -5.44 -7.11 7.70
N ARG A 32 -5.55 -7.36 9.01
CA ARG A 32 -6.74 -6.97 9.78
C ARG A 32 -6.95 -5.46 9.72
N ASN A 33 -5.88 -4.69 9.90
CA ASN A 33 -5.90 -3.24 9.82
C ASN A 33 -6.39 -2.77 8.44
N PHE A 34 -5.79 -3.29 7.38
CA PHE A 34 -6.15 -2.96 6.00
C PHE A 34 -7.62 -3.28 5.72
N LEU A 35 -8.08 -4.48 6.10
CA LEU A 35 -9.48 -4.88 5.90
C LEU A 35 -10.45 -4.03 6.70
N SER A 36 -10.06 -3.52 7.87
CA SER A 36 -10.93 -2.63 8.63
C SER A 36 -11.19 -1.32 7.89
N TYR A 37 -10.17 -0.77 7.23
CA TYR A 37 -10.34 0.41 6.36
C TYR A 37 -11.16 0.08 5.12
N VAL A 38 -10.94 -1.09 4.54
CA VAL A 38 -11.72 -1.56 3.37
C VAL A 38 -13.21 -1.63 3.69
N LYS A 39 -13.55 -2.22 4.83
CA LYS A 39 -14.96 -2.35 5.27
C LYS A 39 -15.62 -1.02 5.52
N ASP A 40 -14.87 -0.04 5.98
CA ASP A 40 -15.39 1.30 6.25
C ASP A 40 -15.52 2.17 4.99
N GLY A 41 -15.09 1.68 3.83
CA GLY A 41 -15.03 2.48 2.61
C GLY A 41 -14.03 3.63 2.69
N TYR A 42 -13.05 3.51 3.59
CA TYR A 42 -12.08 4.57 3.87
C TYR A 42 -11.27 4.97 2.64
N TYR A 43 -10.90 3.99 1.83
CA TYR A 43 -10.05 4.22 0.66
C TYR A 43 -10.78 4.84 -0.53
N ASP A 44 -12.12 4.87 -0.49
CA ASP A 44 -12.91 5.41 -1.60
C ASP A 44 -12.61 6.89 -1.78
N GLY A 45 -12.18 7.28 -2.97
CA GLY A 45 -11.83 8.66 -3.29
C GLY A 45 -10.45 9.12 -2.85
N THR A 46 -9.65 8.24 -2.25
CA THR A 46 -8.23 8.56 -1.97
C THR A 46 -7.41 8.48 -3.25
N ILE A 47 -6.19 9.02 -3.21
CA ILE A 47 -5.31 9.04 -4.37
C ILE A 47 -3.99 8.34 -4.10
N PHE A 48 -3.29 7.98 -5.19
CA PHE A 48 -1.87 7.67 -5.12
C PHE A 48 -1.12 9.00 -5.14
N HIS A 49 -0.79 9.51 -3.97
CA HIS A 49 -0.21 10.84 -3.80
C HIS A 49 1.31 10.89 -3.98
N ARG A 50 1.95 9.72 -4.08
CA ARG A 50 3.40 9.63 -4.28
C ARG A 50 3.69 8.50 -5.26
N VAL A 51 4.22 8.85 -6.42
CA VAL A 51 4.56 7.89 -7.48
C VAL A 51 5.99 8.15 -7.91
N ILE A 52 6.83 7.13 -7.74
CA ILE A 52 8.22 7.16 -8.19
C ILE A 52 8.42 5.97 -9.13
N LYS A 53 8.58 6.26 -10.41
CA LYS A 53 8.57 5.30 -11.53
C LYS A 53 9.45 4.07 -11.29
N THR A 54 10.63 4.24 -10.71
CA THR A 54 11.61 3.17 -10.51
C THR A 54 11.66 2.66 -9.07
N PHE A 55 10.61 2.92 -8.30
CA PHE A 55 10.58 2.59 -6.88
C PHE A 55 9.22 2.00 -6.48
N MET A 56 8.20 2.86 -6.31
CA MET A 56 6.89 2.41 -5.80
C MET A 56 5.80 3.41 -6.14
N VAL A 57 4.54 3.00 -5.95
CA VAL A 57 3.38 3.89 -5.98
C VAL A 57 2.70 3.80 -4.61
N GLN A 58 2.47 4.95 -3.97
CA GLN A 58 1.97 5.03 -2.60
C GLN A 58 0.66 5.81 -2.53
N GLY A 59 -0.28 5.31 -1.77
CA GLY A 59 -1.56 5.95 -1.58
C GLY A 59 -2.33 5.46 -0.37
N GLY A 60 -3.62 5.79 -0.33
CA GLY A 60 -4.53 5.29 0.71
C GLY A 60 -4.63 6.17 1.95
N GLY A 61 -4.18 7.42 1.90
CA GLY A 61 -4.23 8.29 3.07
C GLY A 61 -4.62 9.73 2.81
N MET A 62 -4.68 10.15 1.56
CA MET A 62 -4.96 11.55 1.20
C MET A 62 -6.05 11.63 0.15
N ASP A 63 -6.84 12.71 0.20
CA ASP A 63 -7.79 13.04 -0.85
C ASP A 63 -7.09 13.78 -2.01
N GLU A 64 -7.86 14.16 -3.03
CA GLU A 64 -7.34 14.84 -4.22
C GLU A 64 -6.74 16.23 -3.92
N ASN A 65 -7.06 16.81 -2.77
CA ASN A 65 -6.51 18.08 -2.31
C ASN A 65 -5.28 17.91 -1.43
N LEU A 66 -4.72 16.68 -1.37
CA LEU A 66 -3.58 16.31 -0.53
C LEU A 66 -3.85 16.53 0.97
N GLN A 67 -5.11 16.43 1.38
CA GLN A 67 -5.50 16.51 2.77
C GLN A 67 -5.49 15.11 3.38
N PRO A 68 -4.73 14.90 4.47
CA PRO A 68 -4.73 13.60 5.14
C PRO A 68 -6.11 13.29 5.71
N LYS A 69 -6.57 12.06 5.48
CA LYS A 69 -7.81 11.58 6.11
C LYS A 69 -7.51 11.12 7.54
N LYS A 70 -8.48 11.25 8.41
CA LYS A 70 -8.36 10.79 9.80
C LYS A 70 -8.16 9.27 9.83
N THR A 71 -7.16 8.82 10.59
CA THR A 71 -6.80 7.41 10.69
C THR A 71 -7.22 6.79 12.01
N LYS A 72 -7.21 5.45 12.03
CA LYS A 72 -7.31 4.66 13.26
C LYS A 72 -5.94 4.64 13.95
N PHE A 73 -5.82 3.90 15.05
CA PHE A 73 -4.56 3.80 15.77
C PHE A 73 -3.47 3.13 14.93
N ALA A 74 -2.23 3.52 15.18
CA ALA A 74 -1.07 2.90 14.56
C ALA A 74 -0.94 1.43 14.99
N ILE A 75 -0.36 0.61 14.11
CA ILE A 75 -0.22 -0.83 14.33
C ILE A 75 1.25 -1.22 14.48
N LYS A 76 1.47 -2.40 15.06
CA LYS A 76 2.79 -3.00 15.17
C LYS A 76 3.35 -3.30 13.78
N ASN A 77 4.62 -3.02 13.58
CA ASN A 77 5.33 -3.32 12.34
C ASN A 77 5.67 -4.80 12.26
N GLU A 78 5.17 -5.46 11.23
CA GLU A 78 5.37 -6.89 11.01
C GLU A 78 6.48 -7.21 9.99
N ALA A 79 7.43 -6.29 9.79
CA ALA A 79 8.51 -6.49 8.80
C ALA A 79 9.41 -7.68 9.13
N THR A 80 9.37 -8.21 10.35
CA THR A 80 10.10 -9.41 10.77
C THR A 80 9.50 -10.71 10.24
N ASN A 81 8.42 -10.64 9.48
CA ASN A 81 7.67 -11.83 9.03
C ASN A 81 8.39 -12.65 7.92
N GLY A 82 9.56 -12.22 7.48
CA GLY A 82 10.34 -12.92 6.45
C GLY A 82 9.96 -12.59 5.02
N LEU A 83 8.93 -11.78 4.80
CA LEU A 83 8.53 -11.38 3.45
C LEU A 83 9.42 -10.25 2.94
N LYS A 84 9.69 -10.26 1.64
CA LYS A 84 10.57 -9.31 0.97
C LYS A 84 9.76 -8.31 0.15
N ASN A 85 10.30 -7.10 0.03
CA ASN A 85 9.72 -6.04 -0.80
C ASN A 85 10.07 -6.27 -2.27
N LEU A 86 9.45 -7.28 -2.87
CA LEU A 86 9.63 -7.63 -4.28
C LEU A 86 8.62 -6.89 -5.15
N ARG A 87 8.94 -6.78 -6.45
CA ARG A 87 7.99 -6.22 -7.41
C ARG A 87 6.62 -6.91 -7.27
N GLY A 88 5.56 -6.11 -7.21
CA GLY A 88 4.18 -6.58 -7.07
C GLY A 88 3.70 -6.79 -5.66
N THR A 89 4.58 -6.65 -4.65
CA THR A 89 4.13 -6.73 -3.25
C THR A 89 3.64 -5.38 -2.75
N LEU A 90 2.74 -5.44 -1.76
CA LEU A 90 2.27 -4.27 -1.03
C LEU A 90 2.85 -4.29 0.38
N ALA A 91 3.29 -3.13 0.83
CA ALA A 91 3.80 -2.95 2.19
C ALA A 91 3.16 -1.71 2.83
N MET A 92 3.16 -1.69 4.17
CA MET A 92 2.61 -0.56 4.92
C MET A 92 3.60 0.60 4.91
N ALA A 93 3.13 1.77 4.47
CA ALA A 93 3.89 3.02 4.65
C ALA A 93 3.89 3.39 6.13
N ARG A 94 4.96 4.04 6.58
CA ARG A 94 5.13 4.47 7.96
C ARG A 94 6.03 5.69 8.04
N THR A 95 6.07 6.30 9.20
CA THR A 95 7.05 7.36 9.52
C THR A 95 8.37 6.73 9.99
N SER A 96 9.30 7.54 10.49
CA SER A 96 10.54 7.05 11.09
C SER A 96 10.30 6.25 12.37
N VAL A 97 9.11 6.34 12.98
CA VAL A 97 8.74 5.50 14.13
C VAL A 97 8.37 4.10 13.61
N VAL A 98 8.94 3.06 14.21
CA VAL A 98 8.78 1.68 13.74
C VAL A 98 7.31 1.26 13.69
N ASP A 99 6.56 1.50 14.76
CA ASP A 99 5.15 1.09 14.88
C ASP A 99 4.22 2.28 14.64
N SER A 100 4.34 2.91 13.46
CA SER A 100 3.56 4.12 13.12
C SER A 100 2.63 3.95 11.92
N ALA A 101 2.56 2.77 11.31
CA ALA A 101 1.70 2.53 10.15
C ALA A 101 0.22 2.68 10.52
N THR A 102 -0.54 3.28 9.62
CA THR A 102 -2.00 3.44 9.78
C THR A 102 -2.73 2.98 8.52
N SER A 103 -3.05 3.87 7.59
CA SER A 103 -3.85 3.51 6.40
C SER A 103 -3.04 3.43 5.12
N GLN A 104 -1.95 4.16 5.00
CA GLN A 104 -1.21 4.27 3.74
C GLN A 104 -0.42 3.01 3.44
N PHE A 105 -0.39 2.67 2.17
CA PHE A 105 0.37 1.53 1.67
C PHE A 105 1.05 1.91 0.36
N PHE A 106 2.01 1.11 -0.05
CA PHE A 106 2.63 1.28 -1.36
C PHE A 106 2.75 -0.06 -2.07
N VAL A 107 2.76 0.00 -3.40
CA VAL A 107 3.00 -1.17 -4.26
C VAL A 107 4.40 -1.04 -4.81
N ASN A 108 5.22 -2.04 -4.58
CA ASN A 108 6.58 -2.08 -5.13
C ASN A 108 6.51 -2.35 -6.63
N VAL A 109 7.13 -1.48 -7.43
CA VAL A 109 7.17 -1.64 -8.89
C VAL A 109 8.49 -2.24 -9.37
N VAL A 110 9.45 -2.36 -8.48
CA VAL A 110 10.71 -3.08 -8.66
C VAL A 110 11.04 -3.79 -7.34
N ASP A 111 12.06 -4.63 -7.34
CA ASP A 111 12.54 -5.26 -6.10
C ASP A 111 13.29 -4.20 -5.28
N ASN A 112 12.81 -3.93 -4.07
CA ASN A 112 13.35 -2.90 -3.18
C ASN A 112 13.93 -3.53 -1.92
N ALA A 113 15.04 -4.22 -2.07
CA ALA A 113 15.67 -4.96 -0.97
C ALA A 113 16.04 -4.07 0.23
N PHE A 114 16.32 -2.79 0.01
CA PHE A 114 16.65 -1.85 1.09
C PHE A 114 15.46 -1.55 2.01
N LEU A 115 14.24 -1.93 1.62
CA LEU A 115 13.04 -1.79 2.46
C LEU A 115 12.80 -3.01 3.34
N ASP A 116 13.57 -4.08 3.16
CA ASP A 116 13.39 -5.30 3.95
C ASP A 116 13.95 -5.12 5.35
N HIS A 117 13.40 -5.89 6.30
CA HIS A 117 13.90 -5.88 7.67
C HIS A 117 15.38 -6.30 7.71
N ALA A 118 16.24 -5.45 8.23
CA ALA A 118 17.67 -5.67 8.31
C ALA A 118 18.25 -5.47 9.72
N GLY A 119 17.45 -5.02 10.68
CA GLY A 119 17.89 -4.77 12.04
C GLY A 119 16.82 -4.15 12.89
N LYS A 120 17.10 -3.94 14.18
CA LYS A 120 16.11 -3.46 15.15
C LYS A 120 16.03 -1.93 15.24
N THR A 121 16.94 -1.20 14.63
CA THR A 121 16.90 0.26 14.62
C THR A 121 15.79 0.76 13.68
N PRO A 122 15.24 1.97 13.91
CA PRO A 122 14.14 2.47 13.06
C PRO A 122 14.47 2.53 11.57
N ASP A 123 15.68 2.89 11.21
CA ASP A 123 16.13 2.99 9.82
C ASP A 123 16.35 1.63 9.16
N ARG A 124 16.53 0.56 9.95
CA ARG A 124 16.80 -0.80 9.47
C ARG A 124 15.67 -1.79 9.70
N PHE A 125 14.64 -1.38 10.43
CA PHE A 125 13.53 -2.28 10.76
C PHE A 125 12.76 -2.71 9.50
N GLY A 126 12.63 -1.83 8.54
CA GLY A 126 11.99 -2.11 7.26
C GLY A 126 10.49 -1.83 7.24
N TYR A 127 9.87 -2.29 6.17
CA TYR A 127 8.46 -2.07 5.88
C TYR A 127 7.75 -3.40 5.74
N ALA A 128 6.63 -3.55 6.45
CA ALA A 128 5.91 -4.82 6.54
C ALA A 128 5.16 -5.12 5.24
N VAL A 129 5.62 -6.14 4.50
CA VAL A 129 4.89 -6.67 3.36
C VAL A 129 3.70 -7.47 3.87
N PHE A 130 2.51 -7.18 3.36
CA PHE A 130 1.27 -7.84 3.79
C PHE A 130 0.41 -8.37 2.65
N ALA A 131 0.78 -8.10 1.40
CA ALA A 131 -0.05 -8.46 0.25
C ALA A 131 0.77 -8.50 -1.04
N GLN A 132 0.14 -9.05 -2.10
CA GLN A 132 0.72 -9.02 -3.44
C GLN A 132 -0.37 -8.84 -4.49
N VAL A 133 0.00 -8.24 -5.60
CA VAL A 133 -0.86 -8.13 -6.79
C VAL A 133 -0.89 -9.49 -7.49
N ILE A 134 -2.08 -10.03 -7.72
CA ILE A 134 -2.26 -11.29 -8.45
C ILE A 134 -2.85 -11.09 -9.84
N GLU A 135 -3.52 -9.95 -10.08
CA GLU A 135 -3.98 -9.53 -11.42
C GLU A 135 -3.93 -8.02 -11.49
N GLY A 136 -3.61 -7.47 -12.65
CA GLY A 136 -3.62 -6.03 -12.88
C GLY A 136 -2.29 -5.34 -12.62
N MET A 137 -1.17 -6.06 -12.64
CA MET A 137 0.14 -5.41 -12.50
C MET A 137 0.42 -4.44 -13.66
N ASP A 138 -0.17 -4.68 -14.83
CA ASP A 138 -0.13 -3.74 -15.96
C ASP A 138 -0.77 -2.40 -15.61
N VAL A 139 -1.83 -2.39 -14.79
CA VAL A 139 -2.45 -1.16 -14.28
C VAL A 139 -1.48 -0.43 -13.35
N VAL A 140 -0.82 -1.14 -12.45
CA VAL A 140 0.19 -0.56 -11.56
C VAL A 140 1.35 0.03 -12.37
N ASP A 141 1.78 -0.68 -13.43
CA ASP A 141 2.82 -0.17 -14.33
C ASP A 141 2.36 1.08 -15.10
N ALA A 142 1.08 1.17 -15.44
CA ALA A 142 0.53 2.39 -16.03
C ALA A 142 0.54 3.55 -15.03
N ILE A 143 0.21 3.28 -13.77
CA ILE A 143 0.24 4.30 -12.71
C ILE A 143 1.66 4.82 -12.51
N ARG A 144 2.67 3.97 -12.49
CA ARG A 144 4.06 4.42 -12.29
C ARG A 144 4.59 5.30 -13.42
N GLU A 145 3.98 5.23 -14.59
CA GLU A 145 4.41 6.00 -15.77
C GLU A 145 3.75 7.38 -15.86
N VAL A 146 2.81 7.73 -14.99
CA VAL A 146 2.13 9.02 -15.06
C VAL A 146 3.11 10.16 -14.77
N LYS A 147 2.83 11.32 -15.35
CA LYS A 147 3.61 12.52 -15.10
C LYS A 147 3.41 12.98 -13.66
N THR A 148 4.50 13.25 -12.97
CA THR A 148 4.49 13.72 -11.58
C THR A 148 5.16 15.09 -11.46
N GLY A 149 4.92 15.76 -10.33
CA GLY A 149 5.53 17.04 -10.02
C GLY A 149 5.36 17.37 -8.55
N ASN A 150 5.78 18.55 -8.17
CA ASN A 150 5.61 19.06 -6.80
C ASN A 150 4.25 19.73 -6.68
N LYS A 151 3.53 19.47 -5.59
CA LYS A 151 2.22 20.02 -5.35
C LYS A 151 1.98 20.13 -3.85
N GLY A 152 1.61 21.34 -3.38
CA GLY A 152 1.29 21.57 -1.98
C GLY A 152 2.39 21.19 -1.00
N GLY A 153 3.66 21.35 -1.38
CA GLY A 153 4.81 20.95 -0.55
C GLY A 153 5.18 19.49 -0.63
N HIS A 154 4.43 18.69 -1.41
CA HIS A 154 4.73 17.27 -1.64
C HIS A 154 5.44 17.08 -2.96
N GLN A 155 6.40 16.14 -2.99
CA GLN A 155 7.13 15.76 -4.20
C GLN A 155 6.53 14.49 -4.81
N ASP A 156 6.76 14.29 -6.11
CA ASP A 156 6.40 13.06 -6.82
C ASP A 156 4.88 12.80 -6.82
N VAL A 157 4.09 13.86 -6.88
CA VAL A 157 2.63 13.78 -6.92
C VAL A 157 2.18 13.71 -8.39
N PRO A 158 1.31 12.75 -8.77
CA PRO A 158 0.75 12.74 -10.13
C PRO A 158 0.11 14.08 -10.48
N VAL A 159 0.44 14.62 -11.65
CA VAL A 159 -0.12 15.91 -12.13
C VAL A 159 -1.63 15.80 -12.25
N GLU A 160 -2.13 14.69 -12.82
CA GLU A 160 -3.54 14.35 -12.80
C GLU A 160 -3.76 13.31 -11.72
N PRO A 161 -4.70 13.52 -10.77
CA PRO A 161 -4.91 12.57 -9.68
C PRO A 161 -5.21 11.17 -10.20
N VAL A 162 -4.58 10.17 -9.60
CA VAL A 162 -4.90 8.77 -9.79
C VAL A 162 -5.73 8.34 -8.58
N PHE A 163 -7.03 8.10 -8.79
CA PHE A 163 -7.95 7.79 -7.71
C PHE A 163 -8.00 6.30 -7.42
N ILE A 164 -8.15 5.98 -6.14
CA ILE A 164 -8.69 4.70 -5.70
C ILE A 164 -10.20 4.91 -5.58
N ASN A 165 -10.95 4.36 -6.52
CA ASN A 165 -12.41 4.53 -6.51
C ASN A 165 -13.05 3.67 -5.43
N SER A 166 -12.55 2.45 -5.24
CA SER A 166 -12.99 1.56 -4.16
C SER A 166 -11.98 0.43 -3.96
N ILE A 167 -11.98 -0.13 -2.75
CA ILE A 167 -11.33 -1.41 -2.47
C ILE A 167 -12.36 -2.28 -1.77
N LYS A 168 -12.65 -3.46 -2.34
CA LYS A 168 -13.68 -4.36 -1.82
C LYS A 168 -13.16 -5.76 -1.63
N LEU A 169 -13.58 -6.39 -0.54
CA LEU A 169 -13.27 -7.79 -0.26
C LEU A 169 -14.07 -8.69 -1.21
N VAL A 170 -13.39 -9.65 -1.81
CA VAL A 170 -14.02 -10.70 -2.63
C VAL A 170 -14.53 -11.79 -1.69
N GLU A 171 -15.79 -12.13 -1.82
CA GLU A 171 -16.40 -13.22 -1.05
C GLU A 171 -16.34 -14.54 -1.80
#